data_dc310c04cacfef02648ee7cb079f7ee4
#
_entry.id   dc310c04cacfef02648ee7cb079f7ee4
#
_cell.length_a   1.000
_cell.length_b   1.000
_cell.length_c   1.000
_cell.angle_alpha   90.00
_cell.angle_beta   90.00
_cell.angle_gamma   90.00
#
_symmetry.space_group_name_H-M   'P 1'
#
loop_
_entity.id
_entity.type
_entity.pdbx_description
1 polymer ?
#
loop_
_entity_poly.entity_id
_entity_poly.type
_entity_poly.pdbx_seq_one_letter_code
_entity_poly.pdbx_strand_id
1 'polypeptide(L)'
;TAYRRQRQMCIRDRISMFGYAGKDLSKVRSRVGCLIEAPGVYPNMTAKENIEMKCRLFGISKKGYAEGILDRVGLLNVGKKKTKNFSLGMKQRLGIGMALVGEPDLLVLDEPINGLDPQGIAEVRDTIQNLCAQQDMTVFISSHILEELSKLATDYGIINNGALLQEITREELLSKCSEKITLTVDNPNKAVPVLDKMGFVHYMIVDKNHIDVYERLNDSAALNTALVTAGVSVAQLAVTGMELETYFLSITGGATNV
;
A
#
# COMPACT_ATOMS: atom_id res chain seq x y z
N THR A 1 -11.15 4.50 -32.06
CA THR A 1 -10.83 5.87 -31.54
C THR A 1 -12.04 6.56 -30.93
N ALA A 2 -13.24 6.49 -31.54
CA ALA A 2 -14.48 7.05 -30.98
C ALA A 2 -14.92 6.35 -29.70
N TYR A 3 -14.80 5.03 -29.61
CA TYR A 3 -15.16 4.22 -28.45
C TYR A 3 -14.29 4.51 -27.20
N ARG A 4 -12.98 4.78 -27.38
CA ARG A 4 -12.11 5.23 -26.29
C ARG A 4 -12.50 6.61 -25.75
N ARG A 5 -12.86 7.55 -26.63
CA ARG A 5 -13.31 8.90 -26.22
C ARG A 5 -14.65 8.86 -25.46
N GLN A 6 -15.58 8.02 -25.87
CA GLN A 6 -16.87 7.85 -25.19
C GLN A 6 -16.70 7.25 -23.80
N ARG A 7 -15.83 6.23 -23.63
CA ARG A 7 -15.51 5.65 -22.33
C ARG A 7 -14.83 6.67 -21.38
N GLN A 8 -13.92 7.49 -21.89
CA GLN A 8 -13.30 8.57 -21.11
C GLN A 8 -14.30 9.65 -20.72
N MET A 9 -15.29 9.98 -21.54
CA MET A 9 -16.35 10.92 -21.19
C MET A 9 -17.25 10.35 -20.06
N CYS A 10 -17.67 9.11 -20.15
CA CYS A 10 -18.49 8.48 -19.10
C CYS A 10 -17.79 8.35 -17.74
N ILE A 11 -16.47 8.21 -17.73
CA ILE A 11 -15.67 8.16 -16.49
C ILE A 11 -15.55 9.58 -15.88
N ARG A 12 -15.33 10.62 -16.68
CA ARG A 12 -15.19 12.00 -16.21
C ARG A 12 -16.40 12.51 -15.44
N ASP A 13 -17.60 12.12 -15.82
CA ASP A 13 -18.84 12.57 -15.19
C ASP A 13 -19.07 11.92 -13.80
N ARG A 14 -18.27 10.91 -13.45
CA ARG A 14 -18.35 10.16 -12.18
C ARG A 14 -17.18 10.39 -11.23
N ILE A 15 -16.20 11.22 -11.62
CA ILE A 15 -15.05 11.54 -10.78
C ILE A 15 -15.31 12.87 -10.10
N SER A 16 -15.14 12.91 -8.78
CA SER A 16 -15.07 14.10 -7.97
C SER A 16 -13.72 14.18 -7.27
N MET A 17 -13.04 15.32 -7.34
CA MET A 17 -11.77 15.57 -6.66
C MET A 17 -11.83 16.96 -6.01
N PHE A 18 -11.45 17.05 -4.73
CA PHE A 18 -11.44 18.31 -3.98
C PHE A 18 -12.77 19.07 -4.02
N GLY A 19 -13.90 18.34 -4.09
CA GLY A 19 -15.24 18.93 -4.20
C GLY A 19 -15.65 19.39 -5.61
N TYR A 20 -14.80 19.18 -6.63
CA TYR A 20 -15.08 19.51 -8.02
C TYR A 20 -15.39 18.24 -8.84
N ALA A 21 -16.34 18.34 -9.78
CA ALA A 21 -16.75 17.23 -10.66
C ALA A 21 -16.93 17.68 -12.11
N GLY A 22 -16.97 16.73 -13.03
CA GLY A 22 -17.25 16.98 -14.44
C GLY A 22 -16.31 17.98 -15.09
N LYS A 23 -16.83 19.04 -15.68
CA LYS A 23 -16.04 20.08 -16.36
C LYS A 23 -15.15 20.89 -15.43
N ASP A 24 -15.55 21.05 -14.17
CA ASP A 24 -14.84 21.82 -13.16
C ASP A 24 -13.58 21.13 -12.63
N LEU A 25 -13.37 19.84 -12.92
CA LEU A 25 -12.11 19.13 -12.62
C LEU A 25 -10.87 19.82 -13.23
N SER A 26 -11.06 20.61 -14.30
CA SER A 26 -9.95 21.39 -14.89
C SER A 26 -9.34 22.38 -13.91
N LYS A 27 -10.11 22.92 -12.96
CA LYS A 27 -9.68 23.90 -11.97
C LYS A 27 -8.72 23.32 -10.92
N VAL A 28 -8.77 22.02 -10.70
CA VAL A 28 -7.98 21.34 -9.66
C VAL A 28 -6.88 20.42 -10.20
N ARG A 29 -6.68 20.38 -11.51
CA ARG A 29 -5.63 19.53 -12.14
C ARG A 29 -4.22 19.84 -11.67
N SER A 30 -3.93 21.11 -11.38
CA SER A 30 -2.63 21.52 -10.86
C SER A 30 -2.34 21.00 -9.45
N ARG A 31 -3.38 20.60 -8.73
CA ARG A 31 -3.29 20.00 -7.39
C ARG A 31 -3.02 18.49 -7.42
N VAL A 32 -2.91 17.88 -8.63
CA VAL A 32 -2.69 16.44 -8.80
C VAL A 32 -1.40 16.24 -9.56
N GLY A 33 -0.44 15.58 -8.93
CA GLY A 33 0.75 15.04 -9.57
C GLY A 33 0.52 13.60 -10.00
N CYS A 34 1.02 13.20 -11.18
CA CYS A 34 0.85 11.83 -11.67
C CYS A 34 2.16 11.26 -12.18
N LEU A 35 2.41 9.99 -11.85
CA LEU A 35 3.39 9.13 -12.49
C LEU A 35 2.66 7.88 -12.99
N ILE A 36 2.61 7.70 -14.32
CA ILE A 36 1.92 6.58 -14.96
C ILE A 36 2.96 5.71 -15.63
N GLU A 37 3.09 4.46 -15.18
CA GLU A 37 4.06 3.47 -15.65
C GLU A 37 5.51 4.00 -15.61
N ALA A 38 6.15 4.15 -16.78
CA ALA A 38 7.54 4.57 -16.88
C ALA A 38 7.68 6.10 -16.78
N PRO A 39 8.66 6.60 -16.01
CA PRO A 39 8.91 8.02 -15.93
C PRO A 39 9.37 8.59 -17.26
N GLY A 40 8.64 9.59 -17.79
CA GLY A 40 8.96 10.29 -19.03
C GLY A 40 10.15 11.24 -18.88
N VAL A 41 11.34 10.69 -18.58
CA VAL A 41 12.57 11.47 -18.38
C VAL A 41 13.32 11.67 -19.70
N TYR A 42 13.95 12.82 -19.87
CA TYR A 42 14.81 13.12 -21.00
C TYR A 42 16.20 12.49 -20.79
N PRO A 43 16.58 11.46 -21.58
CA PRO A 43 17.74 10.61 -21.27
C PRO A 43 19.09 11.34 -21.35
N ASN A 44 19.16 12.39 -22.16
CA ASN A 44 20.39 13.19 -22.32
C ASN A 44 20.47 14.41 -21.40
N MET A 45 19.50 14.58 -20.52
CA MET A 45 19.48 15.60 -19.47
C MET A 45 19.91 15.02 -18.12
N THR A 46 20.40 15.86 -17.22
CA THR A 46 20.62 15.54 -15.80
C THR A 46 19.27 15.49 -15.07
N ALA A 47 19.26 15.01 -13.82
CA ALA A 47 18.07 15.05 -12.97
C ALA A 47 17.56 16.49 -12.81
N LYS A 48 18.47 17.43 -12.51
CA LYS A 48 18.13 18.84 -12.36
C LYS A 48 17.52 19.43 -13.61
N GLU A 49 18.12 19.23 -14.79
CA GLU A 49 17.61 19.71 -16.06
C GLU A 49 16.21 19.17 -16.38
N ASN A 50 15.91 17.90 -16.02
CA ASN A 50 14.57 17.32 -16.15
C ASN A 50 13.54 18.04 -15.27
N ILE A 51 13.84 18.28 -13.99
CA ILE A 51 12.97 19.04 -13.10
C ILE A 51 12.79 20.48 -13.59
N GLU A 52 13.87 21.18 -13.95
CA GLU A 52 13.80 22.55 -14.48
C GLU A 52 12.95 22.66 -15.75
N MET A 53 13.04 21.66 -16.65
CA MET A 53 12.17 21.60 -17.82
C MET A 53 10.69 21.54 -17.42
N LYS A 54 10.36 20.69 -16.45
CA LYS A 54 8.99 20.61 -15.90
C LYS A 54 8.56 21.92 -15.24
N CYS A 55 9.46 22.55 -14.45
CA CYS A 55 9.20 23.84 -13.82
C CYS A 55 8.84 24.92 -14.84
N ARG A 56 9.55 24.98 -15.98
CA ARG A 56 9.24 25.93 -17.07
C ARG A 56 7.84 25.74 -17.63
N LEU A 57 7.39 24.49 -17.79
CA LEU A 57 6.02 24.17 -18.25
C LEU A 57 4.95 24.65 -17.24
N PHE A 58 5.29 24.69 -15.95
CA PHE A 58 4.42 25.17 -14.87
C PHE A 58 4.59 26.66 -14.57
N GLY A 59 5.47 27.38 -15.29
CA GLY A 59 5.76 28.79 -15.03
C GLY A 59 6.51 29.06 -13.74
N ILE A 60 7.19 28.04 -13.18
CA ILE A 60 7.93 28.13 -11.92
C ILE A 60 9.38 28.52 -12.23
N SER A 61 9.81 29.68 -11.71
CA SER A 61 11.17 30.22 -11.89
C SER A 61 11.92 30.44 -10.58
N LYS A 62 11.44 29.88 -9.48
CA LYS A 62 12.04 30.04 -8.15
C LYS A 62 13.41 29.38 -8.09
N LYS A 63 14.45 30.14 -7.74
CA LYS A 63 15.83 29.65 -7.54
C LYS A 63 15.86 28.59 -6.44
N GLY A 64 16.55 27.47 -6.66
CA GLY A 64 16.66 26.37 -5.70
C GLY A 64 15.47 25.42 -5.65
N TYR A 65 14.40 25.69 -6.43
CA TYR A 65 13.20 24.85 -6.42
C TYR A 65 13.49 23.42 -6.94
N ALA A 66 14.25 23.31 -8.03
CA ALA A 66 14.62 22.00 -8.59
C ALA A 66 15.48 21.19 -7.62
N GLU A 67 16.43 21.83 -6.94
CA GLU A 67 17.26 21.22 -5.91
C GLU A 67 16.40 20.74 -4.72
N GLY A 68 15.43 21.52 -4.28
CA GLY A 68 14.50 21.11 -3.22
C GLY A 68 13.68 19.90 -3.61
N ILE A 69 13.21 19.79 -4.87
CA ILE A 69 12.54 18.59 -5.36
C ILE A 69 13.50 17.40 -5.39
N LEU A 70 14.73 17.58 -5.88
CA LEU A 70 15.72 16.49 -5.92
C LEU A 70 16.11 15.99 -4.52
N ASP A 71 16.15 16.86 -3.54
CA ASP A 71 16.39 16.49 -2.15
C ASP A 71 15.29 15.57 -1.62
N ARG A 72 14.02 15.95 -1.82
CA ARG A 72 12.84 15.16 -1.42
C ARG A 72 12.82 13.74 -1.98
N VAL A 73 13.36 13.54 -3.17
CA VAL A 73 13.42 12.21 -3.82
C VAL A 73 14.78 11.55 -3.73
N GLY A 74 15.70 12.08 -2.89
CA GLY A 74 17.03 11.51 -2.63
C GLY A 74 17.95 11.51 -3.85
N LEU A 75 17.81 12.49 -4.75
CA LEU A 75 18.62 12.61 -5.97
C LEU A 75 19.46 13.90 -6.03
N LEU A 76 19.57 14.65 -4.92
CA LEU A 76 20.34 15.89 -4.88
C LEU A 76 21.81 15.66 -5.23
N ASN A 77 22.39 14.57 -4.74
CA ASN A 77 23.83 14.27 -4.83
C ASN A 77 24.25 13.54 -6.12
N VAL A 78 23.35 13.31 -7.07
CA VAL A 78 23.69 12.61 -8.32
C VAL A 78 24.48 13.47 -9.32
N GLY A 79 24.58 14.77 -9.06
CA GLY A 79 25.41 15.72 -9.80
C GLY A 79 25.03 15.84 -11.26
N LYS A 80 26.07 15.83 -12.13
CA LYS A 80 25.92 16.00 -13.61
C LYS A 80 25.65 14.69 -14.36
N LYS A 81 25.38 13.58 -13.67
CA LYS A 81 25.08 12.28 -14.30
C LYS A 81 23.83 12.41 -15.16
N LYS A 82 23.90 11.99 -16.43
CA LYS A 82 22.76 11.99 -17.34
C LYS A 82 21.81 10.85 -17.02
N THR A 83 20.48 11.08 -17.17
CA THR A 83 19.44 10.12 -16.76
C THR A 83 19.45 8.82 -17.53
N LYS A 84 20.03 8.78 -18.74
CA LYS A 84 20.28 7.51 -19.47
C LYS A 84 21.12 6.51 -18.69
N ASN A 85 21.99 7.00 -17.79
CA ASN A 85 22.88 6.19 -16.95
C ASN A 85 22.30 5.94 -15.55
N PHE A 86 21.03 6.29 -15.29
CA PHE A 86 20.36 6.03 -14.02
C PHE A 86 19.88 4.58 -13.96
N SER A 87 19.90 4.00 -12.75
CA SER A 87 19.15 2.76 -12.49
C SER A 87 17.65 2.99 -12.67
N LEU A 88 16.88 1.93 -12.76
CA LEU A 88 15.43 2.04 -12.89
C LEU A 88 14.83 2.76 -11.65
N GLY A 89 15.29 2.42 -10.44
CA GLY A 89 14.88 3.07 -9.18
C GLY A 89 15.21 4.58 -9.16
N MET A 90 16.40 4.98 -9.65
CA MET A 90 16.72 6.40 -9.79
C MET A 90 15.81 7.12 -10.79
N LYS A 91 15.46 6.48 -11.90
CA LYS A 91 14.50 7.04 -12.87
C LYS A 91 13.12 7.18 -12.26
N GLN A 92 12.69 6.18 -11.51
CA GLN A 92 11.39 6.17 -10.83
C GLN A 92 11.29 7.30 -9.81
N ARG A 93 12.30 7.47 -8.95
CA ARG A 93 12.37 8.58 -7.99
C ARG A 93 12.40 9.94 -8.70
N LEU A 94 13.10 10.06 -9.83
CA LEU A 94 13.06 11.29 -10.63
C LEU A 94 11.66 11.54 -11.21
N GLY A 95 10.96 10.50 -11.68
CA GLY A 95 9.57 10.57 -12.13
C GLY A 95 8.63 11.07 -11.04
N ILE A 96 8.77 10.55 -9.81
CA ILE A 96 8.08 11.05 -8.63
C ILE A 96 8.41 12.52 -8.41
N GLY A 97 9.70 12.90 -8.45
CA GLY A 97 10.12 14.29 -8.34
C GLY A 97 9.50 15.21 -9.40
N MET A 98 9.39 14.74 -10.64
CA MET A 98 8.70 15.48 -11.69
C MET A 98 7.20 15.61 -11.41
N ALA A 99 6.56 14.62 -10.81
CA ALA A 99 5.16 14.69 -10.41
C ALA A 99 4.92 15.66 -9.24
N LEU A 100 5.92 15.92 -8.41
CA LEU A 100 5.87 16.89 -7.31
C LEU A 100 5.99 18.36 -7.76
N VAL A 101 6.38 18.61 -9.01
CA VAL A 101 6.49 19.99 -9.52
C VAL A 101 5.11 20.64 -9.53
N GLY A 102 4.99 21.79 -8.89
CA GLY A 102 3.72 22.50 -8.69
C GLY A 102 3.11 22.26 -7.31
N GLU A 103 3.76 21.49 -6.45
CA GLU A 103 3.37 21.19 -5.07
C GLU A 103 1.92 20.67 -4.99
N PRO A 104 1.65 19.49 -5.61
CA PRO A 104 0.31 18.91 -5.62
C PRO A 104 -0.12 18.45 -4.23
N ASP A 105 -1.44 18.47 -3.95
CA ASP A 105 -2.02 17.90 -2.74
C ASP A 105 -2.24 16.38 -2.85
N LEU A 106 -2.41 15.88 -4.07
CA LEU A 106 -2.61 14.46 -4.39
C LEU A 106 -1.54 13.99 -5.37
N LEU A 107 -0.86 12.91 -5.03
CA LEU A 107 0.07 12.20 -5.91
C LEU A 107 -0.52 10.86 -6.33
N VAL A 108 -0.66 10.65 -7.64
CA VAL A 108 -1.14 9.38 -8.20
C VAL A 108 0.04 8.65 -8.83
N LEU A 109 0.34 7.46 -8.31
CA LEU A 109 1.47 6.62 -8.73
C LEU A 109 0.95 5.28 -9.24
N ASP A 110 1.14 5.02 -10.53
CA ASP A 110 0.75 3.77 -11.15
C ASP A 110 1.96 2.84 -11.23
N GLU A 111 1.91 1.71 -10.50
CA GLU A 111 2.96 0.68 -10.41
C GLU A 111 4.38 1.23 -10.16
N PRO A 112 4.62 2.15 -9.19
CA PRO A 112 5.91 2.86 -9.05
C PRO A 112 7.09 1.98 -8.65
N ILE A 113 6.85 0.77 -8.17
CA ILE A 113 7.88 -0.18 -7.72
C ILE A 113 8.07 -1.36 -8.68
N ASN A 114 7.28 -1.41 -9.75
CA ASN A 114 7.31 -2.53 -10.69
C ASN A 114 8.67 -2.64 -11.41
N GLY A 115 9.23 -3.85 -11.44
CA GLY A 115 10.51 -4.16 -12.12
C GLY A 115 11.75 -3.62 -11.42
N LEU A 116 11.64 -3.09 -10.20
CA LEU A 116 12.77 -2.66 -9.40
C LEU A 116 13.45 -3.84 -8.70
N ASP A 117 14.75 -3.71 -8.46
CA ASP A 117 15.48 -4.57 -7.54
C ASP A 117 15.10 -4.26 -6.07
N PRO A 118 15.39 -5.15 -5.11
CA PRO A 118 14.99 -4.95 -3.70
C PRO A 118 15.47 -3.61 -3.11
N GLN A 119 16.67 -3.15 -3.49
CA GLN A 119 17.19 -1.87 -3.04
C GLN A 119 16.38 -0.71 -3.63
N GLY A 120 16.06 -0.75 -4.92
CA GLY A 120 15.24 0.26 -5.59
C GLY A 120 13.83 0.33 -5.02
N ILE A 121 13.22 -0.82 -4.67
CA ILE A 121 11.92 -0.89 -3.98
C ILE A 121 11.99 -0.15 -2.64
N ALA A 122 13.01 -0.46 -1.82
CA ALA A 122 13.19 0.20 -0.52
C ALA A 122 13.35 1.72 -0.67
N GLU A 123 14.20 2.17 -1.60
CA GLU A 123 14.45 3.60 -1.85
C GLU A 123 13.19 4.36 -2.32
N VAL A 124 12.37 3.74 -3.19
CA VAL A 124 11.11 4.34 -3.65
C VAL A 124 10.09 4.36 -2.51
N ARG A 125 9.97 3.27 -1.74
CA ARG A 125 9.10 3.19 -0.56
C ARG A 125 9.42 4.29 0.44
N ASP A 126 10.69 4.42 0.84
CA ASP A 126 11.13 5.44 1.79
C ASP A 126 10.85 6.85 1.27
N THR A 127 11.02 7.07 -0.04
CA THR A 127 10.65 8.34 -0.68
C THR A 127 9.17 8.64 -0.50
N ILE A 128 8.28 7.68 -0.78
CA ILE A 128 6.81 7.86 -0.66
C ILE A 128 6.43 8.09 0.81
N GLN A 129 6.98 7.31 1.75
CA GLN A 129 6.69 7.48 3.18
C GLN A 129 7.10 8.86 3.69
N ASN A 130 8.29 9.35 3.28
CA ASN A 130 8.75 10.68 3.66
C ASN A 130 7.87 11.80 3.09
N LEU A 131 7.36 11.65 1.87
CA LEU A 131 6.43 12.61 1.27
C LEU A 131 5.11 12.68 2.03
N CYS A 132 4.54 11.54 2.44
CA CYS A 132 3.33 11.50 3.26
C CYS A 132 3.56 12.13 4.64
N ALA A 133 4.67 11.78 5.31
CA ALA A 133 4.94 12.21 6.68
C ALA A 133 5.28 13.71 6.81
N GLN A 134 5.98 14.28 5.83
CA GLN A 134 6.52 15.63 5.94
C GLN A 134 5.65 16.72 5.30
N GLN A 135 4.69 16.37 4.45
CA GLN A 135 4.00 17.33 3.59
C GLN A 135 2.47 17.26 3.63
N ASP A 136 1.91 16.44 4.51
CA ASP A 136 0.46 16.22 4.58
C ASP A 136 -0.14 15.86 3.19
N MET A 137 0.67 15.12 2.39
CA MET A 137 0.35 14.76 1.01
C MET A 137 -0.43 13.46 0.98
N THR A 138 -1.52 13.44 0.25
CA THR A 138 -2.23 12.20 -0.05
C THR A 138 -1.56 11.50 -1.23
N VAL A 139 -1.23 10.22 -1.07
CA VAL A 139 -0.69 9.39 -2.16
C VAL A 139 -1.68 8.29 -2.49
N PHE A 140 -2.08 8.22 -3.75
CA PHE A 140 -2.85 7.13 -4.33
C PHE A 140 -1.91 6.26 -5.17
N ILE A 141 -1.76 5.00 -4.79
CA ILE A 141 -0.78 4.08 -5.40
C ILE A 141 -1.49 2.81 -5.90
N SER A 142 -1.15 2.36 -7.11
CA SER A 142 -1.48 1.03 -7.59
C SER A 142 -0.25 0.11 -7.49
N SER A 143 -0.45 -1.14 -7.13
CA SER A 143 0.56 -2.20 -7.24
C SER A 143 -0.10 -3.56 -7.24
N HIS A 144 0.58 -4.52 -7.85
CA HIS A 144 0.26 -5.94 -7.75
C HIS A 144 1.15 -6.68 -6.73
N ILE A 145 2.11 -5.98 -6.10
CA ILE A 145 3.01 -6.53 -5.07
C ILE A 145 2.41 -6.22 -3.70
N LEU A 146 1.57 -7.13 -3.21
CA LEU A 146 0.78 -6.92 -1.99
C LEU A 146 1.64 -6.72 -0.74
N GLU A 147 2.75 -7.45 -0.63
CA GLU A 147 3.68 -7.33 0.50
C GLU A 147 4.25 -5.91 0.62
N GLU A 148 4.61 -5.28 -0.50
CA GLU A 148 5.15 -3.92 -0.48
C GLU A 148 4.05 -2.87 -0.22
N LEU A 149 2.83 -3.09 -0.75
CA LEU A 149 1.68 -2.24 -0.41
C LEU A 149 1.36 -2.28 1.08
N SER A 150 1.48 -3.43 1.74
CA SER A 150 1.20 -3.56 3.17
C SER A 150 2.13 -2.73 4.06
N LYS A 151 3.32 -2.39 3.55
CA LYS A 151 4.29 -1.53 4.23
C LYS A 151 4.04 -0.03 4.00
N LEU A 152 3.25 0.32 2.96
CA LEU A 152 3.03 1.71 2.51
C LEU A 152 1.64 2.23 2.82
N ALA A 153 0.61 1.48 2.40
CA ALA A 153 -0.76 1.97 2.38
C ALA A 153 -1.43 1.92 3.76
N THR A 154 -2.30 2.88 4.02
CA THR A 154 -3.19 2.93 5.20
C THR A 154 -4.57 2.36 4.88
N ASP A 155 -5.00 2.49 3.63
CA ASP A 155 -6.31 2.07 3.13
C ASP A 155 -6.14 1.35 1.79
N TYR A 156 -6.95 0.33 1.56
CA TYR A 156 -6.86 -0.53 0.38
C TYR A 156 -8.19 -0.60 -0.34
N GLY A 157 -8.14 -0.47 -1.66
CA GLY A 157 -9.22 -0.80 -2.56
C GLY A 157 -8.86 -2.02 -3.40
N ILE A 158 -9.59 -3.12 -3.25
CA ILE A 158 -9.38 -4.34 -4.04
C ILE A 158 -10.26 -4.29 -5.27
N ILE A 159 -9.63 -4.27 -6.45
CA ILE A 159 -10.33 -4.18 -7.74
C ILE A 159 -10.11 -5.47 -8.53
N ASN A 160 -11.19 -6.02 -9.06
CA ASN A 160 -11.14 -7.14 -10.00
C ASN A 160 -12.18 -6.97 -11.11
N ASN A 161 -11.81 -7.26 -12.34
CA ASN A 161 -12.67 -7.15 -13.54
C ASN A 161 -13.39 -5.79 -13.66
N GLY A 162 -12.74 -4.71 -13.23
CA GLY A 162 -13.30 -3.35 -13.30
C GLY A 162 -14.32 -3.00 -12.21
N ALA A 163 -14.52 -3.87 -11.23
CA ALA A 163 -15.34 -3.64 -10.05
C ALA A 163 -14.47 -3.50 -8.79
N LEU A 164 -14.81 -2.52 -7.95
CA LEU A 164 -14.26 -2.42 -6.60
C LEU A 164 -14.97 -3.46 -5.73
N LEU A 165 -14.22 -4.48 -5.31
CA LEU A 165 -14.76 -5.61 -4.53
C LEU A 165 -14.83 -5.30 -3.05
N GLN A 166 -13.82 -4.58 -2.54
CA GLN A 166 -13.72 -4.28 -1.12
C GLN A 166 -12.88 -3.02 -0.91
N GLU A 167 -13.27 -2.23 0.09
CA GLU A 167 -12.44 -1.22 0.75
C GLU A 167 -12.15 -1.71 2.16
N ILE A 168 -10.89 -1.59 2.62
CA ILE A 168 -10.45 -2.10 3.91
C ILE A 168 -9.27 -1.28 4.43
N THR A 169 -9.23 -1.01 5.73
CA THR A 169 -8.09 -0.36 6.36
C THR A 169 -6.93 -1.34 6.56
N ARG A 170 -5.73 -0.80 6.82
CA ARG A 170 -4.56 -1.61 7.14
C ARG A 170 -4.76 -2.47 8.38
N GLU A 171 -5.34 -1.91 9.42
CA GLU A 171 -5.60 -2.60 10.68
C GLU A 171 -6.53 -3.80 10.47
N GLU A 172 -7.62 -3.61 9.73
CA GLU A 172 -8.56 -4.67 9.39
C GLU A 172 -7.93 -5.74 8.50
N LEU A 173 -7.12 -5.34 7.51
CA LEU A 173 -6.40 -6.26 6.64
C LEU A 173 -5.41 -7.12 7.44
N LEU A 174 -4.59 -6.48 8.28
CA LEU A 174 -3.63 -7.19 9.12
C LEU A 174 -4.32 -8.11 10.13
N SER A 175 -5.46 -7.72 10.70
CA SER A 175 -6.22 -8.57 11.61
C SER A 175 -6.74 -9.85 10.94
N LYS A 176 -7.10 -9.76 9.64
CA LYS A 176 -7.54 -10.92 8.84
C LYS A 176 -6.40 -11.83 8.42
N CYS A 177 -5.20 -11.27 8.27
CA CYS A 177 -4.00 -11.99 7.83
C CYS A 177 -3.07 -12.39 8.98
N SER A 178 -3.35 -11.95 10.22
CA SER A 178 -2.51 -12.30 11.36
C SER A 178 -2.58 -13.78 11.66
N GLU A 179 -1.42 -14.38 11.91
CA GLU A 179 -1.36 -15.72 12.46
C GLU A 179 -1.95 -15.75 13.87
N LYS A 180 -2.74 -16.77 14.15
CA LYS A 180 -3.40 -16.98 15.44
C LYS A 180 -3.57 -18.46 15.72
N ILE A 181 -3.68 -18.84 16.99
CA ILE A 181 -4.16 -20.15 17.36
C ILE A 181 -5.69 -20.07 17.39
N THR A 182 -6.35 -20.80 16.52
CA THR A 182 -7.80 -20.96 16.55
C THR A 182 -8.15 -22.19 17.40
N LEU A 183 -8.92 -21.97 18.46
CA LEU A 183 -9.42 -23.00 19.36
C LEU A 183 -10.91 -23.21 19.15
N THR A 184 -11.31 -24.47 18.94
CA THR A 184 -12.72 -24.87 19.02
C THR A 184 -12.89 -25.73 20.26
N VAL A 185 -13.64 -25.23 21.27
CA VAL A 185 -13.82 -25.84 22.58
C VAL A 185 -15.30 -26.01 22.90
N ASP A 186 -15.60 -26.91 23.87
CA ASP A 186 -16.97 -27.12 24.35
C ASP A 186 -17.53 -25.87 25.06
N ASN A 187 -16.68 -25.15 25.79
CA ASN A 187 -17.08 -23.97 26.54
C ASN A 187 -15.90 -22.99 26.71
N PRO A 188 -15.90 -21.83 26.02
CA PRO A 188 -14.86 -20.81 26.14
C PRO A 188 -14.65 -20.32 27.60
N ASN A 189 -15.71 -20.24 28.40
CA ASN A 189 -15.60 -19.77 29.81
C ASN A 189 -14.78 -20.71 30.68
N LYS A 190 -14.64 -21.99 30.32
CA LYS A 190 -13.74 -22.91 31.02
C LYS A 190 -12.29 -22.80 30.49
N ALA A 191 -12.11 -22.42 29.22
CA ALA A 191 -10.80 -22.26 28.62
C ALA A 191 -10.09 -20.97 29.06
N VAL A 192 -10.82 -19.87 29.24
CA VAL A 192 -10.27 -18.56 29.62
C VAL A 192 -9.42 -18.64 30.91
N PRO A 193 -9.84 -19.25 32.02
CA PRO A 193 -9.00 -19.36 33.21
C PRO A 193 -7.68 -20.12 32.96
N VAL A 194 -7.67 -21.04 32.00
CA VAL A 194 -6.45 -21.78 31.61
C VAL A 194 -5.51 -20.88 30.85
N LEU A 195 -6.05 -20.09 29.89
CA LEU A 195 -5.27 -19.11 29.14
C LEU A 195 -4.63 -18.09 30.09
N ASP A 196 -5.41 -17.52 31.01
CA ASP A 196 -4.93 -16.54 31.99
C ASP A 196 -3.83 -17.13 32.89
N LYS A 197 -4.03 -18.36 33.37
CA LYS A 197 -3.05 -19.07 34.24
C LYS A 197 -1.74 -19.35 33.49
N MET A 198 -1.79 -19.58 32.15
CA MET A 198 -0.62 -19.76 31.33
C MET A 198 0.03 -18.43 30.90
N GLY A 199 -0.58 -17.28 31.26
CA GLY A 199 -0.08 -15.95 30.95
C GLY A 199 -0.37 -15.49 29.51
N PHE A 200 -1.40 -16.03 28.86
CA PHE A 200 -1.92 -15.47 27.63
C PHE A 200 -2.79 -14.26 27.95
N VAL A 201 -2.53 -13.13 27.28
CA VAL A 201 -3.23 -11.85 27.48
C VAL A 201 -3.89 -11.33 26.20
N HIS A 202 -3.43 -11.80 25.03
CA HIS A 202 -3.97 -11.39 23.73
C HIS A 202 -4.80 -12.51 23.11
N TYR A 203 -6.05 -12.64 23.54
CA TYR A 203 -7.02 -13.57 22.97
C TYR A 203 -8.41 -12.93 22.86
N MET A 204 -9.26 -13.48 22.01
CA MET A 204 -10.62 -13.02 21.79
C MET A 204 -11.58 -14.21 21.72
N ILE A 205 -12.69 -14.15 22.46
CA ILE A 205 -13.80 -15.08 22.29
C ILE A 205 -14.60 -14.63 21.07
N VAL A 206 -14.57 -15.45 20.01
CA VAL A 206 -15.24 -15.16 18.73
C VAL A 206 -16.72 -15.48 18.81
N ASP A 207 -17.04 -16.64 19.37
CA ASP A 207 -18.40 -17.11 19.56
C ASP A 207 -18.52 -18.13 20.71
N LYS A 208 -19.64 -18.90 20.73
CA LYS A 208 -19.95 -19.87 21.79
C LYS A 208 -18.95 -21.01 21.94
N ASN A 209 -18.14 -21.27 20.93
CA ASN A 209 -17.23 -22.41 20.88
C ASN A 209 -15.81 -22.03 20.41
N HIS A 210 -15.62 -20.79 19.91
CA HIS A 210 -14.36 -20.40 19.29
C HIS A 210 -13.64 -19.31 20.08
N ILE A 211 -12.30 -19.51 20.25
CA ILE A 211 -11.37 -18.55 20.82
C ILE A 211 -10.21 -18.42 19.85
N ASP A 212 -9.83 -17.17 19.51
CA ASP A 212 -8.63 -16.85 18.78
C ASP A 212 -7.56 -16.30 19.73
N VAL A 213 -6.32 -16.83 19.67
CA VAL A 213 -5.17 -16.39 20.47
C VAL A 213 -4.10 -15.87 19.55
N TYR A 214 -3.69 -14.61 19.75
CA TYR A 214 -2.83 -13.84 18.83
C TYR A 214 -1.36 -13.75 19.29
N GLU A 215 -0.95 -14.58 20.20
CA GLU A 215 0.40 -14.61 20.75
C GLU A 215 0.89 -16.02 21.02
N ARG A 216 2.21 -16.17 21.18
CA ARG A 216 2.85 -17.42 21.61
C ARG A 216 2.41 -18.64 20.78
N LEU A 217 2.37 -18.49 19.45
CA LEU A 217 1.86 -19.50 18.53
C LEU A 217 2.60 -20.84 18.62
N ASN A 218 3.89 -20.81 18.98
CA ASN A 218 4.71 -21.99 19.19
C ASN A 218 4.30 -22.80 20.43
N ASP A 219 3.53 -22.24 21.34
CA ASP A 219 3.07 -22.88 22.58
C ASP A 219 1.76 -23.64 22.37
N SER A 220 1.28 -23.79 21.15
CA SER A 220 0.02 -24.44 20.79
C SER A 220 -0.12 -25.86 21.39
N ALA A 221 0.95 -26.67 21.37
CA ALA A 221 0.95 -28.00 21.96
C ALA A 221 0.84 -27.98 23.49
N ALA A 222 1.55 -27.05 24.17
CA ALA A 222 1.46 -26.86 25.62
C ALA A 222 0.08 -26.36 26.03
N LEU A 223 -0.49 -25.44 25.25
CA LEU A 223 -1.84 -24.92 25.46
C LEU A 223 -2.89 -26.03 25.34
N ASN A 224 -2.81 -26.90 24.30
CA ASN A 224 -3.71 -28.02 24.16
C ASN A 224 -3.66 -28.95 25.40
N THR A 225 -2.45 -29.30 25.84
CA THR A 225 -2.25 -30.15 27.00
C THR A 225 -2.86 -29.55 28.25
N ALA A 226 -2.67 -28.25 28.47
CA ALA A 226 -3.23 -27.55 29.63
C ALA A 226 -4.76 -27.52 29.63
N LEU A 227 -5.36 -27.23 28.45
CA LEU A 227 -6.83 -27.21 28.30
C LEU A 227 -7.44 -28.59 28.58
N VAL A 228 -6.90 -29.65 27.97
CA VAL A 228 -7.40 -31.01 28.17
C VAL A 228 -7.22 -31.45 29.66
N THR A 229 -6.08 -31.13 30.28
CA THR A 229 -5.82 -31.44 31.71
C THR A 229 -6.80 -30.70 32.62
N ALA A 230 -7.25 -29.52 32.25
CA ALA A 230 -8.24 -28.74 32.97
C ALA A 230 -9.70 -29.18 32.72
N GLY A 231 -9.90 -30.25 31.90
CA GLY A 231 -11.21 -30.79 31.56
C GLY A 231 -11.98 -29.99 30.53
N VAL A 232 -11.29 -29.21 29.70
CA VAL A 232 -11.86 -28.55 28.53
C VAL A 232 -11.78 -29.51 27.35
N SER A 233 -12.90 -29.77 26.69
CA SER A 233 -12.93 -30.59 25.48
C SER A 233 -12.50 -29.71 24.29
N VAL A 234 -11.34 -30.02 23.68
CA VAL A 234 -10.79 -29.35 22.53
C VAL A 234 -11.17 -30.12 21.27
N ALA A 235 -12.08 -29.60 20.47
CA ALA A 235 -12.47 -30.20 19.19
C ALA A 235 -11.45 -29.91 18.09
N GLN A 236 -10.85 -28.71 18.13
CA GLN A 236 -9.81 -28.31 17.19
C GLN A 236 -8.87 -27.29 17.87
N LEU A 237 -7.59 -27.44 17.59
CA LEU A 237 -6.57 -26.46 17.87
C LEU A 237 -5.65 -26.41 16.64
N ALA A 238 -5.61 -25.25 15.99
CA ALA A 238 -4.76 -25.06 14.80
C ALA A 238 -4.12 -23.67 14.84
N VAL A 239 -2.86 -23.59 14.45
CA VAL A 239 -2.27 -22.30 14.11
C VAL A 239 -2.76 -21.95 12.70
N THR A 240 -3.53 -20.90 12.59
CA THR A 240 -4.12 -20.43 11.35
C THR A 240 -3.64 -19.01 11.11
N GLY A 241 -3.32 -18.73 9.87
CA GLY A 241 -3.00 -17.40 9.37
C GLY A 241 -3.32 -17.42 7.88
N MET A 242 -3.59 -16.28 7.33
CA MET A 242 -3.80 -16.14 5.90
C MET A 242 -2.76 -15.18 5.38
N GLU A 243 -1.93 -15.62 4.44
CA GLU A 243 -1.05 -14.72 3.72
C GLU A 243 -1.87 -13.69 2.94
N LEU A 244 -1.32 -12.49 2.76
CA LEU A 244 -1.99 -11.41 2.02
C LEU A 244 -2.42 -11.84 0.64
N GLU A 245 -1.58 -12.61 -0.05
CA GLU A 245 -1.86 -13.17 -1.37
C GLU A 245 -3.05 -14.12 -1.34
N THR A 246 -3.12 -14.99 -0.32
CA THR A 246 -4.23 -15.93 -0.14
C THR A 246 -5.54 -15.19 0.15
N TYR A 247 -5.50 -14.14 0.99
CA TYR A 247 -6.65 -13.29 1.24
C TYR A 247 -7.13 -12.60 -0.03
N PHE A 248 -6.21 -12.02 -0.81
CA PHE A 248 -6.53 -11.39 -2.08
C PHE A 248 -7.18 -12.39 -3.07
N LEU A 249 -6.61 -13.59 -3.21
CA LEU A 249 -7.15 -14.65 -4.08
C LEU A 249 -8.55 -15.08 -3.64
N SER A 250 -8.82 -15.16 -2.34
CA SER A 250 -10.14 -15.53 -1.82
C SER A 250 -11.24 -14.53 -2.20
N ILE A 251 -10.89 -13.23 -2.29
CA ILE A 251 -11.82 -12.16 -2.66
C ILE A 251 -11.97 -12.06 -4.18
N THR A 252 -10.88 -12.28 -4.93
CA THR A 252 -10.88 -12.12 -6.39
C THR A 252 -11.40 -13.36 -7.14
N GLY A 253 -11.75 -14.42 -6.42
CA GLY A 253 -12.26 -15.66 -7.03
C GLY A 253 -11.18 -16.53 -7.64
N GLY A 254 -9.90 -16.35 -7.26
CA GLY A 254 -8.82 -17.27 -7.54
C GLY A 254 -9.09 -18.58 -6.80
N ALA A 255 -9.30 -19.69 -7.52
CA ALA A 255 -9.49 -20.99 -6.92
C ALA A 255 -8.26 -21.34 -6.07
N THR A 256 -8.43 -21.43 -4.75
CA THR A 256 -7.52 -22.17 -3.89
C THR A 256 -7.70 -23.63 -4.24
N ASN A 257 -6.90 -24.14 -5.20
CA ASN A 257 -6.66 -25.57 -5.29
C ASN A 257 -5.80 -25.95 -4.07
N VAL A 258 -6.45 -26.43 -3.04
CA VAL A 258 -5.85 -27.23 -1.97
C VAL A 258 -5.94 -28.69 -2.38
#